data_43637bbfa55aadbf5d9c84805527f74f
#
_entry.id   43637bbfa55aadbf5d9c84805527f74f
#
_cell.length_a   1.000
_cell.length_b   1.000
_cell.length_c   1.000
_cell.angle_alpha   90.00
_cell.angle_beta   90.00
_cell.angle_gamma   90.00
#
_symmetry.space_group_name_H-M   'P 1'
#
loop_
_entity.id
_entity.type
_entity.pdbx_description
1 polymer ?
#
loop_
_entity_poly.entity_id
_entity_poly.type
_entity_poly.pdbx_seq_one_letter_code
_entity_poly.pdbx_strand_id
1 'polypeptide(L)'
;DAQIVDVRGKLLFPGFIDAHTHMALEVSDTITADKFETGTKAELAGGTTCIVDYATQYKGESLREALNNWHKKADGQSSCDYAFHLALTDWNEEISRELEEIVQKETCSFKLYMTYDTMVDDETMYEILSRLKELGGIAGVHCENNGIIQARLKELEKTKGGRTDVSDYPWTRPKEAEAEAVARLLKIAKCVDTPVVVVHLSTAAGYREILRAREEGQTVYVETCPQYLLMDESKYSLPAEEARHYMIAPPLRKKKNQEVLWQALKEGRIQTIATDHCSFTKEQKMAGAEDFSKTPCGMPGAEERPALIWQFGVNGERITAEQMCIYLSENPAKLYKLYPWKGALIPGSDADIVVWNPDTEWTMTAENQQSACDYCPMEGTKICGRAEQVYLRGRLVAENGKILEEKSGVYVRHGVK
;
A
#
# COMPACT_ATOMS: atom_id res chain seq x y z
N ASP A 1 -33.24 3.43 21.36
CA ASP A 1 -33.51 2.00 21.19
C ASP A 1 -32.32 1.39 20.45
N ALA A 2 -31.79 0.27 20.99
CA ALA A 2 -30.66 -0.42 20.37
C ALA A 2 -31.13 -1.22 19.13
N GLN A 3 -30.40 -1.10 18.04
CA GLN A 3 -30.58 -1.99 16.89
C GLN A 3 -29.83 -3.30 17.17
N ILE A 4 -30.53 -4.44 17.00
CA ILE A 4 -29.93 -5.76 17.14
C ILE A 4 -29.63 -6.32 15.75
N VAL A 5 -28.38 -6.72 15.52
CA VAL A 5 -27.93 -7.38 14.28
C VAL A 5 -27.54 -8.80 14.61
N ASP A 6 -28.18 -9.79 13.97
CA ASP A 6 -27.86 -11.20 14.14
C ASP A 6 -26.66 -11.59 13.24
N VAL A 7 -25.55 -11.93 13.88
CA VAL A 7 -24.31 -12.30 13.22
C VAL A 7 -23.90 -13.75 13.48
N ARG A 8 -24.85 -14.62 13.84
CA ARG A 8 -24.56 -16.04 14.07
C ARG A 8 -23.99 -16.70 12.82
N GLY A 9 -22.89 -17.45 13.00
CA GLY A 9 -22.15 -18.10 11.91
C GLY A 9 -21.19 -17.18 11.16
N LYS A 10 -21.06 -15.89 11.58
CA LYS A 10 -20.18 -14.90 10.96
C LYS A 10 -19.05 -14.49 11.90
N LEU A 11 -18.03 -13.85 11.36
CA LEU A 11 -16.93 -13.27 12.12
C LEU A 11 -17.11 -11.75 12.20
N LEU A 12 -16.68 -11.19 13.32
CA LEU A 12 -16.60 -9.75 13.49
C LEU A 12 -15.14 -9.31 13.50
N PHE A 13 -14.78 -8.46 12.56
CA PHE A 13 -13.49 -7.77 12.53
C PHE A 13 -13.66 -6.29 12.83
N PRO A 14 -12.68 -5.62 13.48
CA PRO A 14 -12.58 -4.18 13.37
C PRO A 14 -12.42 -3.81 11.90
N GLY A 15 -12.92 -2.65 11.52
CA GLY A 15 -12.74 -2.14 10.17
C GLY A 15 -11.30 -2.29 9.69
N PHE A 16 -11.10 -2.83 8.49
CA PHE A 16 -9.75 -2.97 7.94
C PHE A 16 -9.16 -1.60 7.62
N ILE A 17 -7.84 -1.52 7.66
CA ILE A 17 -7.05 -0.32 7.34
C ILE A 17 -6.14 -0.64 6.16
N ASP A 18 -6.23 0.13 5.10
CA ASP A 18 -5.24 0.09 4.04
C ASP A 18 -4.24 1.23 4.20
N ALA A 19 -3.03 0.89 4.60
CA ALA A 19 -2.01 1.87 4.91
C ALA A 19 -1.08 2.18 3.72
N HIS A 20 -1.52 1.90 2.49
CA HIS A 20 -0.72 2.20 1.30
C HIS A 20 -1.61 2.32 0.05
N THR A 21 -2.06 3.53 -0.21
CA THR A 21 -2.88 3.84 -1.39
C THR A 21 -2.37 5.10 -2.11
N HIS A 22 -2.71 5.21 -3.39
CA HIS A 22 -2.34 6.33 -4.24
C HIS A 22 -3.58 6.85 -5.00
N MET A 23 -4.52 7.46 -4.27
CA MET A 23 -5.74 8.03 -4.82
C MET A 23 -5.46 9.38 -5.46
N ALA A 24 -5.96 9.59 -6.67
CA ALA A 24 -5.77 10.85 -7.41
C ALA A 24 -4.31 11.30 -7.51
N LEU A 25 -3.37 10.33 -7.61
CA LEU A 25 -1.94 10.60 -7.75
C LEU A 25 -1.62 10.96 -9.22
N GLU A 26 -0.95 12.08 -9.43
CA GLU A 26 -0.39 12.46 -10.72
C GLU A 26 0.92 11.68 -10.95
N VAL A 27 0.97 10.94 -12.06
CA VAL A 27 2.14 10.13 -12.45
C VAL A 27 2.49 10.46 -13.89
N SER A 28 3.65 11.06 -14.13
CA SER A 28 4.03 11.57 -15.45
C SER A 28 2.93 12.48 -16.03
N ASP A 29 2.38 12.13 -17.17
CA ASP A 29 1.35 12.91 -17.87
C ASP A 29 -0.09 12.41 -17.59
N THR A 30 -0.29 11.58 -16.58
CA THR A 30 -1.59 11.01 -16.25
C THR A 30 -1.88 11.07 -14.74
N ILE A 31 -3.12 10.73 -14.37
CA ILE A 31 -3.55 10.61 -12.97
C ILE A 31 -4.14 9.22 -12.75
N THR A 32 -3.98 8.64 -11.56
CA THR A 32 -4.58 7.34 -11.23
C THR A 32 -6.08 7.32 -11.54
N ALA A 33 -6.60 6.21 -12.04
CA ALA A 33 -7.99 6.04 -12.41
C ALA A 33 -8.92 6.25 -11.21
N ASP A 34 -8.56 5.67 -10.07
CA ASP A 34 -9.28 5.90 -8.84
C ASP A 34 -8.86 7.21 -8.17
N LYS A 35 -9.88 8.02 -7.89
CA LYS A 35 -9.81 9.17 -7.00
C LYS A 35 -10.35 8.77 -5.63
N PHE A 36 -10.29 9.68 -4.66
CA PHE A 36 -10.87 9.42 -3.34
C PHE A 36 -12.33 9.00 -3.40
N GLU A 37 -13.12 9.55 -4.34
CA GLU A 37 -14.53 9.18 -4.50
C GLU A 37 -14.72 7.71 -4.88
N THR A 38 -14.00 7.19 -5.87
CA THR A 38 -14.16 5.81 -6.36
C THR A 38 -13.34 4.81 -5.56
N GLY A 39 -12.07 5.12 -5.29
CA GLY A 39 -11.18 4.21 -4.57
C GLY A 39 -11.65 3.93 -3.14
N THR A 40 -12.18 4.94 -2.42
CA THR A 40 -12.69 4.72 -1.07
C THR A 40 -14.04 3.98 -1.02
N LYS A 41 -14.82 3.99 -2.11
CA LYS A 41 -15.95 3.07 -2.26
C LYS A 41 -15.48 1.63 -2.42
N ALA A 42 -14.48 1.41 -3.25
CA ALA A 42 -13.86 0.10 -3.42
C ALA A 42 -13.30 -0.44 -2.09
N GLU A 43 -12.61 0.40 -1.32
CA GLU A 43 -12.15 0.04 0.03
C GLU A 43 -13.29 -0.38 0.95
N LEU A 44 -14.38 0.41 1.03
CA LEU A 44 -15.55 0.06 1.84
C LEU A 44 -16.21 -1.24 1.39
N ALA A 45 -16.35 -1.47 0.08
CA ALA A 45 -16.94 -2.69 -0.46
C ALA A 45 -16.14 -3.93 -0.04
N GLY A 46 -14.80 -3.81 0.09
CA GLY A 46 -13.90 -4.83 0.61
C GLY A 46 -13.89 -4.98 2.13
N GLY A 47 -14.44 -4.01 2.88
CA GLY A 47 -14.43 -4.00 4.35
C GLY A 47 -13.38 -3.05 4.97
N THR A 48 -12.69 -2.27 4.17
CA THR A 48 -11.71 -1.28 4.65
C THR A 48 -12.42 0.01 5.01
N THR A 49 -12.35 0.41 6.28
CA THR A 49 -13.04 1.59 6.81
C THR A 49 -12.12 2.80 6.96
N CYS A 50 -10.82 2.60 6.78
CA CYS A 50 -9.83 3.68 6.86
C CYS A 50 -8.68 3.41 5.88
N ILE A 51 -8.25 4.43 5.15
CA ILE A 51 -7.03 4.39 4.34
C ILE A 51 -5.98 5.32 4.92
N VAL A 52 -4.70 5.06 4.62
CA VAL A 52 -3.62 6.03 4.81
C VAL A 52 -2.97 6.24 3.45
N ASP A 53 -3.35 7.33 2.78
CA ASP A 53 -2.92 7.67 1.43
C ASP A 53 -1.62 8.50 1.43
N TYR A 54 -0.91 8.52 0.31
CA TYR A 54 0.37 9.23 0.21
C TYR A 54 0.20 10.65 -0.34
N ALA A 55 0.11 11.65 0.54
CA ALA A 55 0.25 13.05 0.17
C ALA A 55 1.69 13.31 -0.30
N THR A 56 1.87 13.61 -1.57
CA THR A 56 3.19 13.76 -2.20
C THR A 56 3.58 15.22 -2.29
N GLN A 57 4.74 15.55 -1.71
CA GLN A 57 5.39 16.83 -1.93
C GLN A 57 6.02 16.83 -3.32
N TYR A 58 5.82 17.89 -4.10
CA TYR A 58 6.59 18.13 -5.31
C TYR A 58 7.80 19.04 -5.01
N LYS A 59 8.87 18.96 -5.82
CA LYS A 59 10.09 19.75 -5.61
C LYS A 59 9.78 21.25 -5.59
N GLY A 60 10.27 21.93 -4.55
CA GLY A 60 10.02 23.35 -4.31
C GLY A 60 8.69 23.66 -3.61
N GLU A 61 7.89 22.65 -3.27
CA GLU A 61 6.64 22.78 -2.53
C GLU A 61 6.88 22.60 -1.03
N SER A 62 6.16 23.35 -0.20
CA SER A 62 6.18 23.15 1.24
C SER A 62 5.39 21.89 1.64
N LEU A 63 5.67 21.32 2.81
CA LEU A 63 4.92 20.18 3.32
C LEU A 63 3.44 20.53 3.57
N ARG A 64 3.18 21.75 3.98
CA ARG A 64 1.82 22.25 4.20
C ARG A 64 1.03 22.36 2.90
N GLU A 65 1.66 22.83 1.82
CA GLU A 65 1.03 22.87 0.49
C GLU A 65 0.71 21.47 -0.01
N ALA A 66 1.66 20.54 0.07
CA ALA A 66 1.44 19.14 -0.29
C ALA A 66 0.24 18.55 0.47
N LEU A 67 0.19 18.72 1.80
CA LEU A 67 -0.90 18.22 2.62
C LEU A 67 -2.24 18.88 2.24
N ASN A 68 -2.27 20.20 2.06
CA ASN A 68 -3.45 20.94 1.64
C ASN A 68 -3.97 20.49 0.26
N ASN A 69 -3.06 20.14 -0.65
CA ASN A 69 -3.44 19.64 -1.98
C ASN A 69 -4.15 18.27 -1.86
N TRP A 70 -3.70 17.38 -0.96
CA TRP A 70 -4.37 16.11 -0.70
C TRP A 70 -5.70 16.29 0.01
N HIS A 71 -5.78 17.22 0.97
CA HIS A 71 -7.07 17.59 1.57
C HIS A 71 -8.10 18.05 0.53
N LYS A 72 -7.71 18.90 -0.42
CA LYS A 72 -8.62 19.32 -1.51
C LYS A 72 -9.13 18.15 -2.35
N LYS A 73 -8.33 17.08 -2.51
CA LYS A 73 -8.72 15.87 -3.25
C LYS A 73 -9.63 14.95 -2.42
N ALA A 74 -9.43 14.89 -1.10
CA ALA A 74 -10.06 13.90 -0.20
C ALA A 74 -11.28 14.43 0.56
N ASP A 75 -11.23 15.68 1.05
CA ASP A 75 -12.25 16.24 1.93
C ASP A 75 -13.62 16.29 1.24
N GLY A 76 -14.62 15.66 1.87
CA GLY A 76 -15.97 15.57 1.33
C GLY A 76 -16.11 14.68 0.08
N GLN A 77 -15.05 13.95 -0.32
CA GLN A 77 -15.08 12.99 -1.42
C GLN A 77 -14.93 11.55 -0.92
N SER A 78 -14.21 11.34 0.18
CA SER A 78 -13.94 10.01 0.70
C SER A 78 -15.17 9.36 1.31
N SER A 79 -15.42 8.09 1.00
CA SER A 79 -16.50 7.29 1.57
C SER A 79 -16.05 6.54 2.83
N CYS A 80 -14.79 6.08 2.93
CA CYS A 80 -14.18 5.62 4.18
C CYS A 80 -13.37 6.74 4.85
N ASP A 81 -13.03 6.59 6.11
CA ASP A 81 -12.12 7.50 6.80
C ASP A 81 -10.73 7.47 6.18
N TYR A 82 -9.96 8.54 6.32
CA TYR A 82 -8.66 8.65 5.68
C TYR A 82 -7.67 9.41 6.56
N ALA A 83 -6.42 9.02 6.44
CA ALA A 83 -5.26 9.72 6.97
C ALA A 83 -4.22 9.85 5.87
N PHE A 84 -3.13 10.55 6.12
CA PHE A 84 -2.06 10.71 5.14
C PHE A 84 -0.70 10.31 5.69
N HIS A 85 0.06 9.59 4.87
CA HIS A 85 1.51 9.66 4.90
C HIS A 85 1.94 10.89 4.10
N LEU A 86 3.04 11.51 4.47
CA LEU A 86 3.59 12.63 3.71
C LEU A 86 4.90 12.19 3.04
N ALA A 87 4.92 12.20 1.69
CA ALA A 87 6.12 11.86 0.94
C ALA A 87 7.04 13.08 0.84
N LEU A 88 8.28 12.90 1.31
CA LEU A 88 9.32 13.92 1.29
C LEU A 88 10.20 13.69 0.06
N THR A 89 10.22 14.65 -0.85
CA THR A 89 10.98 14.60 -2.11
C THR A 89 11.98 15.74 -2.24
N ASP A 90 11.88 16.70 -1.34
CA ASP A 90 12.77 17.84 -1.21
C ASP A 90 13.08 18.06 0.26
N TRP A 91 14.29 18.58 0.56
CA TRP A 91 14.76 18.75 1.93
C TRP A 91 15.64 19.98 2.08
N ASN A 92 15.31 20.82 3.04
CA ASN A 92 16.08 22.01 3.43
C ASN A 92 15.69 22.42 4.86
N GLU A 93 16.30 23.48 5.39
CA GLU A 93 16.03 23.96 6.76
C GLU A 93 14.56 24.40 6.98
N GLU A 94 13.90 24.92 5.96
CA GLU A 94 12.51 25.37 6.05
C GLU A 94 11.58 24.17 6.16
N ILE A 95 11.76 23.16 5.30
CA ILE A 95 11.03 21.90 5.35
C ILE A 95 11.27 21.17 6.68
N SER A 96 12.51 21.16 7.18
CA SER A 96 12.85 20.57 8.48
C SER A 96 12.12 21.24 9.65
N ARG A 97 11.93 22.57 9.60
CA ARG A 97 11.14 23.30 10.60
C ARG A 97 9.65 23.01 10.48
N GLU A 98 9.13 22.97 9.27
CA GLU A 98 7.73 22.68 9.00
C GLU A 98 7.35 21.26 9.42
N LEU A 99 8.27 20.30 9.26
CA LEU A 99 8.12 18.91 9.68
C LEU A 99 7.73 18.77 11.16
N GLU A 100 8.26 19.62 12.04
CA GLU A 100 7.93 19.60 13.47
C GLU A 100 6.45 19.88 13.72
N GLU A 101 5.91 20.90 13.07
CA GLU A 101 4.48 21.23 13.18
C GLU A 101 3.61 20.10 12.61
N ILE A 102 4.00 19.53 11.46
CA ILE A 102 3.27 18.41 10.83
C ILE A 102 3.23 17.19 11.74
N VAL A 103 4.36 16.79 12.34
CA VAL A 103 4.40 15.64 13.26
C VAL A 103 3.52 15.85 14.48
N GLN A 104 3.44 17.07 15.00
CA GLN A 104 2.65 17.38 16.18
C GLN A 104 1.14 17.44 15.92
N LYS A 105 0.72 17.84 14.71
CA LYS A 105 -0.68 18.21 14.46
C LYS A 105 -1.40 17.35 13.43
N GLU A 106 -0.68 16.69 12.54
CA GLU A 106 -1.28 16.06 11.36
C GLU A 106 -0.90 14.57 11.24
N THR A 107 0.36 14.27 10.93
CA THR A 107 0.81 12.89 10.72
C THR A 107 2.19 12.64 11.31
N CYS A 108 2.38 11.42 11.83
CA CYS A 108 3.70 10.95 12.27
C CYS A 108 4.39 10.05 11.23
N SER A 109 3.80 9.86 10.06
CA SER A 109 4.25 8.89 9.06
C SER A 109 4.64 9.56 7.74
N PHE A 110 5.82 9.19 7.24
CA PHE A 110 6.44 9.80 6.08
C PHE A 110 6.89 8.75 5.07
N LYS A 111 7.04 9.16 3.80
CA LYS A 111 7.53 8.29 2.72
C LYS A 111 8.80 8.86 2.12
N LEU A 112 9.77 7.98 1.88
CA LEU A 112 10.98 8.26 1.12
C LEU A 112 11.10 7.29 -0.05
N TYR A 113 11.77 7.73 -1.11
CA TYR A 113 12.03 6.93 -2.29
C TYR A 113 13.54 6.85 -2.54
N MET A 114 14.01 5.67 -2.98
CA MET A 114 15.41 5.45 -3.39
C MET A 114 15.53 5.30 -4.92
N THR A 115 14.44 5.54 -5.64
CA THR A 115 14.34 5.57 -7.10
C THR A 115 13.31 6.62 -7.52
N TYR A 116 13.16 6.85 -8.82
CA TYR A 116 12.33 7.89 -9.44
C TYR A 116 12.90 9.30 -9.29
N ASP A 117 12.22 10.28 -9.90
CA ASP A 117 12.58 11.72 -9.79
C ASP A 117 12.30 12.28 -8.38
N THR A 118 11.52 11.54 -7.59
CA THR A 118 11.18 11.85 -6.20
C THR A 118 12.17 11.29 -5.19
N MET A 119 13.24 10.59 -5.65
CA MET A 119 14.21 9.99 -4.75
C MET A 119 15.01 11.04 -3.99
N VAL A 120 15.41 10.68 -2.77
CA VAL A 120 16.40 11.39 -1.97
C VAL A 120 17.73 10.63 -1.98
N ASP A 121 18.85 11.35 -1.83
CA ASP A 121 20.15 10.72 -1.68
C ASP A 121 20.40 10.25 -0.24
N ASP A 122 21.53 9.60 -0.01
CA ASP A 122 21.85 9.00 1.29
C ASP A 122 22.09 10.04 2.39
N GLU A 123 22.63 11.22 2.06
CA GLU A 123 22.84 12.33 2.99
C GLU A 123 21.48 12.90 3.44
N THR A 124 20.63 13.23 2.49
CA THR A 124 19.27 13.71 2.74
C THR A 124 18.45 12.69 3.54
N MET A 125 18.56 11.39 3.20
CA MET A 125 17.89 10.32 3.96
C MET A 125 18.36 10.27 5.41
N TYR A 126 19.67 10.41 5.66
CA TYR A 126 20.22 10.44 7.00
C TYR A 126 19.67 11.63 7.81
N GLU A 127 19.64 12.83 7.22
CA GLU A 127 19.11 14.04 7.86
C GLU A 127 17.62 13.90 8.19
N ILE A 128 16.80 13.44 7.23
CA ILE A 128 15.36 13.23 7.43
C ILE A 128 15.13 12.20 8.55
N LEU A 129 15.80 11.04 8.51
CA LEU A 129 15.64 10.01 9.53
C LEU A 129 16.08 10.53 10.91
N SER A 130 17.16 11.33 10.99
CA SER A 130 17.60 11.95 12.24
C SER A 130 16.54 12.90 12.80
N ARG A 131 15.95 13.73 11.93
CA ARG A 131 14.90 14.67 12.35
C ARG A 131 13.62 13.93 12.76
N LEU A 132 13.22 12.90 12.04
CA LEU A 132 12.07 12.06 12.40
C LEU A 132 12.25 11.34 13.73
N LYS A 133 13.46 10.86 14.04
CA LYS A 133 13.77 10.30 15.36
C LYS A 133 13.53 11.30 16.48
N GLU A 134 14.02 12.53 16.35
CA GLU A 134 13.82 13.59 17.34
C GLU A 134 12.33 13.90 17.57
N LEU A 135 11.54 13.89 16.50
CA LEU A 135 10.12 14.24 16.52
C LEU A 135 9.19 13.06 16.83
N GLY A 136 9.71 11.83 16.87
CA GLY A 136 8.91 10.62 17.07
C GLY A 136 8.07 10.22 15.86
N GLY A 137 8.52 10.61 14.65
CA GLY A 137 7.97 10.18 13.37
C GLY A 137 8.57 8.86 12.89
N ILE A 138 8.00 8.30 11.82
CA ILE A 138 8.49 7.07 11.17
C ILE A 138 8.48 7.24 9.65
N ALA A 139 9.49 6.68 8.98
CA ALA A 139 9.57 6.66 7.53
C ALA A 139 9.30 5.27 6.97
N GLY A 140 8.38 5.19 5.99
CA GLY A 140 8.26 4.09 5.04
C GLY A 140 9.13 4.37 3.82
N VAL A 141 9.88 3.38 3.32
CA VAL A 141 10.84 3.61 2.24
C VAL A 141 10.62 2.65 1.09
N HIS A 142 10.47 3.19 -0.12
CA HIS A 142 10.53 2.43 -1.37
C HIS A 142 11.99 2.08 -1.67
N CYS A 143 12.33 0.82 -1.55
CA CYS A 143 13.72 0.34 -1.61
C CYS A 143 14.02 -0.32 -2.96
N GLU A 144 14.41 0.44 -3.95
CA GLU A 144 15.02 -0.04 -5.21
C GLU A 144 16.22 0.83 -5.60
N ASN A 145 17.34 0.19 -6.00
CA ASN A 145 18.54 0.90 -6.43
C ASN A 145 18.36 1.51 -7.83
N ASN A 146 18.20 2.83 -7.87
CA ASN A 146 18.00 3.58 -9.12
C ASN A 146 19.17 3.40 -10.10
N GLY A 147 20.41 3.34 -9.63
CA GLY A 147 21.60 3.18 -10.48
C GLY A 147 21.57 1.87 -11.28
N ILE A 148 21.18 0.75 -10.64
CA ILE A 148 21.02 -0.55 -11.30
C ILE A 148 19.91 -0.48 -12.34
N ILE A 149 18.76 0.11 -12.00
CA ILE A 149 17.61 0.24 -12.90
C ILE A 149 18.00 1.04 -14.15
N GLN A 150 18.59 2.22 -13.96
CA GLN A 150 18.99 3.08 -15.08
C GLN A 150 20.07 2.44 -15.95
N ALA A 151 21.03 1.74 -15.36
CA ALA A 151 22.06 1.02 -16.10
C ALA A 151 21.44 -0.06 -17.00
N ARG A 152 20.50 -0.83 -16.49
CA ARG A 152 19.82 -1.90 -17.24
C ARG A 152 18.89 -1.37 -18.33
N LEU A 153 18.18 -0.27 -18.07
CA LEU A 153 17.37 0.40 -19.11
C LEU A 153 18.27 0.87 -20.28
N LYS A 154 19.44 1.45 -19.98
CA LYS A 154 20.42 1.84 -21.01
C LYS A 154 21.04 0.65 -21.74
N GLU A 155 21.20 -0.48 -21.07
CA GLU A 155 21.69 -1.71 -21.68
C GLU A 155 20.68 -2.30 -22.69
N LEU A 156 19.38 -2.30 -22.35
CA LEU A 156 18.33 -2.69 -23.31
C LEU A 156 18.33 -1.83 -24.57
N GLU A 157 18.45 -0.52 -24.39
CA GLU A 157 18.54 0.41 -25.52
C GLU A 157 19.69 0.07 -26.47
N LYS A 158 20.87 -0.28 -25.92
CA LYS A 158 22.04 -0.63 -26.68
C LYS A 158 21.97 -2.02 -27.35
N THR A 159 21.39 -3.00 -26.66
CA THR A 159 21.44 -4.42 -27.07
C THR A 159 20.24 -4.84 -27.88
N LYS A 160 19.08 -4.27 -27.64
CA LYS A 160 17.81 -4.60 -28.30
C LYS A 160 17.25 -3.46 -29.17
N GLY A 161 17.87 -2.27 -29.12
CA GLY A 161 17.42 -1.10 -29.87
C GLY A 161 16.13 -0.48 -29.31
N GLY A 162 15.75 -0.78 -28.06
CA GLY A 162 14.58 -0.24 -27.43
C GLY A 162 14.06 -1.05 -26.24
N ARG A 163 12.92 -0.66 -25.70
CA ARG A 163 12.27 -1.21 -24.49
C ARG A 163 10.83 -1.60 -24.81
N THR A 164 10.61 -2.31 -25.90
CA THR A 164 9.27 -2.67 -26.40
C THR A 164 8.72 -3.95 -25.77
N ASP A 165 9.59 -4.89 -25.41
CA ASP A 165 9.22 -6.18 -24.85
C ASP A 165 9.00 -6.07 -23.33
N VAL A 166 7.75 -6.17 -22.89
CA VAL A 166 7.38 -6.11 -21.45
C VAL A 166 7.99 -7.27 -20.66
N SER A 167 8.33 -8.39 -21.30
CA SER A 167 9.00 -9.51 -20.61
C SER A 167 10.39 -9.15 -20.07
N ASP A 168 11.00 -8.07 -20.58
CA ASP A 168 12.27 -7.53 -20.08
C ASP A 168 12.10 -6.67 -18.81
N TYR A 169 10.88 -6.25 -18.46
CA TYR A 169 10.63 -5.35 -17.34
C TYR A 169 11.20 -5.87 -16.01
N PRO A 170 10.96 -7.12 -15.57
CA PRO A 170 11.53 -7.60 -14.30
C PRO A 170 13.06 -7.72 -14.33
N TRP A 171 13.66 -7.88 -15.52
CA TRP A 171 15.11 -7.84 -15.65
C TRP A 171 15.68 -6.45 -15.39
N THR A 172 14.97 -5.37 -15.74
CA THR A 172 15.42 -4.00 -15.46
C THR A 172 15.41 -3.67 -13.97
N ARG A 173 14.58 -4.35 -13.16
CA ARG A 173 14.40 -4.16 -11.74
C ARG A 173 14.66 -5.47 -10.97
N PRO A 174 15.91 -5.98 -10.95
CA PRO A 174 16.22 -7.29 -10.38
C PRO A 174 16.03 -7.29 -8.85
N LYS A 175 15.94 -8.49 -8.27
CA LYS A 175 15.86 -8.66 -6.81
C LYS A 175 17.07 -8.05 -6.08
N GLU A 176 18.21 -7.95 -6.73
CA GLU A 176 19.42 -7.33 -6.19
C GLU A 176 19.25 -5.82 -6.00
N ALA A 177 18.44 -5.16 -6.87
CA ALA A 177 18.15 -3.74 -6.72
C ALA A 177 17.33 -3.46 -5.45
N GLU A 178 16.36 -4.33 -5.12
CA GLU A 178 15.63 -4.23 -3.85
C GLU A 178 16.52 -4.59 -2.65
N ALA A 179 17.23 -5.70 -2.72
CA ALA A 179 18.04 -6.18 -1.59
C ALA A 179 19.17 -5.20 -1.21
N GLU A 180 19.84 -4.61 -2.19
CA GLU A 180 20.87 -3.58 -1.96
C GLU A 180 20.27 -2.34 -1.31
N ALA A 181 19.16 -1.83 -1.85
CA ALA A 181 18.50 -0.64 -1.32
C ALA A 181 17.98 -0.86 0.10
N VAL A 182 17.40 -2.04 0.41
CA VAL A 182 17.02 -2.43 1.76
C VAL A 182 18.24 -2.45 2.70
N ALA A 183 19.33 -3.10 2.27
CA ALA A 183 20.56 -3.16 3.09
C ALA A 183 21.13 -1.76 3.36
N ARG A 184 21.15 -0.87 2.36
CA ARG A 184 21.62 0.50 2.47
C ARG A 184 20.75 1.33 3.41
N LEU A 185 19.43 1.30 3.24
CA LEU A 185 18.49 1.92 4.16
C LEU A 185 18.75 1.50 5.62
N LEU A 186 18.87 0.19 5.86
CA LEU A 186 19.03 -0.34 7.20
C LEU A 186 20.38 0.05 7.83
N LYS A 187 21.45 0.23 7.03
CA LYS A 187 22.71 0.77 7.54
C LYS A 187 22.60 2.26 7.90
N ILE A 188 21.91 3.06 7.10
CA ILE A 188 21.65 4.47 7.42
C ILE A 188 20.78 4.57 8.68
N ALA A 189 19.66 3.83 8.75
CA ALA A 189 18.78 3.80 9.91
C ALA A 189 19.49 3.35 11.18
N LYS A 190 20.46 2.42 11.09
CA LYS A 190 21.31 1.99 12.20
C LYS A 190 22.22 3.11 12.71
N CYS A 191 22.83 3.90 11.80
CA CYS A 191 23.65 5.05 12.19
C CYS A 191 22.83 6.10 12.95
N VAL A 192 21.58 6.30 12.55
CA VAL A 192 20.64 7.20 13.23
C VAL A 192 20.05 6.57 14.49
N ASP A 193 20.00 5.23 14.58
CA ASP A 193 19.30 4.46 15.61
C ASP A 193 17.80 4.80 15.64
N THR A 194 17.12 4.61 14.49
CA THR A 194 15.69 4.89 14.31
C THR A 194 14.98 3.71 13.65
N PRO A 195 13.71 3.42 14.03
CA PRO A 195 12.91 2.44 13.31
C PRO A 195 12.52 2.94 11.92
N VAL A 196 12.38 2.01 10.98
CA VAL A 196 11.91 2.28 9.62
C VAL A 196 10.91 1.22 9.16
N VAL A 197 10.12 1.54 8.14
CA VAL A 197 9.23 0.60 7.46
C VAL A 197 9.79 0.32 6.07
N VAL A 198 10.08 -0.93 5.76
CA VAL A 198 10.30 -1.36 4.37
C VAL A 198 8.93 -1.65 3.78
N VAL A 199 8.44 -0.76 2.91
CA VAL A 199 7.10 -0.90 2.30
C VAL A 199 7.13 -1.88 1.12
N HIS A 200 5.98 -2.48 0.79
CA HIS A 200 5.76 -3.36 -0.36
C HIS A 200 6.92 -4.33 -0.67
N LEU A 201 7.51 -4.94 0.36
CA LEU A 201 8.60 -5.93 0.20
C LEU A 201 8.18 -7.05 -0.75
N SER A 202 8.99 -7.30 -1.78
CA SER A 202 8.66 -8.24 -2.86
C SER A 202 9.58 -9.46 -2.94
N THR A 203 10.77 -9.42 -2.32
CA THR A 203 11.79 -10.47 -2.50
C THR A 203 12.26 -11.12 -1.20
N ALA A 204 12.57 -12.42 -1.30
CA ALA A 204 13.31 -13.14 -0.26
C ALA A 204 14.74 -12.59 -0.03
N ALA A 205 15.29 -11.90 -1.04
CA ALA A 205 16.62 -11.29 -0.91
C ALA A 205 16.58 -10.06 0.00
N GLY A 206 15.62 -9.13 -0.23
CA GLY A 206 15.40 -8.00 0.67
C GLY A 206 15.01 -8.44 2.07
N TYR A 207 14.16 -9.47 2.19
CA TYR A 207 13.78 -10.02 3.50
C TYR A 207 14.99 -10.54 4.31
N ARG A 208 15.98 -11.17 3.67
CA ARG A 208 17.20 -11.60 4.37
C ARG A 208 18.01 -10.44 4.96
N GLU A 209 18.07 -9.30 4.26
CA GLU A 209 18.74 -8.11 4.82
C GLU A 209 17.99 -7.56 6.04
N ILE A 210 16.65 -7.62 6.02
CA ILE A 210 15.83 -7.25 7.20
C ILE A 210 16.09 -8.19 8.38
N LEU A 211 16.16 -9.50 8.14
CA LEU A 211 16.46 -10.47 9.21
C LEU A 211 17.82 -10.19 9.86
N ARG A 212 18.87 -9.93 9.05
CA ARG A 212 20.20 -9.57 9.57
C ARG A 212 20.16 -8.32 10.44
N ALA A 213 19.46 -7.28 9.98
CA ALA A 213 19.32 -6.05 10.75
C ALA A 213 18.61 -6.28 12.10
N ARG A 214 17.56 -7.09 12.09
CA ARG A 214 16.84 -7.47 13.33
C ARG A 214 17.70 -8.32 14.27
N GLU A 215 18.53 -9.23 13.76
CA GLU A 215 19.51 -9.99 14.55
C GLU A 215 20.56 -9.07 15.18
N GLU A 216 20.87 -7.95 14.54
CA GLU A 216 21.74 -6.89 15.06
C GLU A 216 21.00 -5.89 16.00
N GLY A 217 19.74 -6.18 16.38
CA GLY A 217 18.94 -5.40 17.33
C GLY A 217 18.17 -4.22 16.72
N GLN A 218 18.12 -4.05 15.40
CA GLN A 218 17.35 -2.97 14.78
C GLN A 218 15.86 -3.26 14.80
N THR A 219 15.06 -2.22 15.03
CA THR A 219 13.61 -2.26 14.83
C THR A 219 13.28 -1.94 13.37
N VAL A 220 12.81 -2.94 12.64
CA VAL A 220 12.42 -2.82 11.23
C VAL A 220 11.00 -3.35 11.08
N TYR A 221 10.09 -2.51 10.63
CA TYR A 221 8.75 -2.92 10.23
C TYR A 221 8.73 -3.27 8.74
N VAL A 222 7.84 -4.18 8.37
CA VAL A 222 7.76 -4.68 7.00
C VAL A 222 6.31 -4.70 6.56
N GLU A 223 6.08 -4.20 5.36
CA GLU A 223 4.83 -4.29 4.64
C GLU A 223 5.03 -5.18 3.41
N THR A 224 4.02 -5.96 3.06
CA THR A 224 3.91 -6.61 1.75
C THR A 224 2.51 -6.39 1.18
N CYS A 225 2.28 -6.85 -0.06
CA CYS A 225 1.02 -6.65 -0.74
C CYS A 225 0.51 -7.97 -1.35
N PRO A 226 -0.84 -8.11 -1.58
CA PRO A 226 -1.41 -9.33 -2.15
C PRO A 226 -0.76 -9.76 -3.46
N GLN A 227 -0.37 -8.82 -4.32
CA GLN A 227 0.26 -9.11 -5.60
C GLN A 227 1.58 -9.88 -5.45
N TYR A 228 2.38 -9.60 -4.41
CA TYR A 228 3.63 -10.32 -4.16
C TYR A 228 3.42 -11.67 -3.48
N LEU A 229 2.25 -11.90 -2.92
CA LEU A 229 1.85 -13.16 -2.30
C LEU A 229 1.21 -14.14 -3.28
N LEU A 230 0.58 -13.63 -4.37
CA LEU A 230 -0.33 -14.39 -5.21
C LEU A 230 0.05 -14.43 -6.69
N MET A 231 0.74 -13.41 -7.20
CA MET A 231 1.12 -13.30 -8.60
C MET A 231 2.63 -13.43 -8.76
N ASP A 232 3.08 -13.82 -9.95
CA ASP A 232 4.50 -13.97 -10.26
C ASP A 232 4.87 -13.38 -11.63
N GLU A 233 6.17 -13.35 -11.93
CA GLU A 233 6.73 -12.74 -13.14
C GLU A 233 6.25 -13.36 -14.46
N SER A 234 5.56 -14.52 -14.43
CA SER A 234 4.97 -15.12 -15.66
C SER A 234 3.91 -14.20 -16.28
N LYS A 235 3.33 -13.28 -15.51
CA LYS A 235 2.41 -12.27 -16.02
C LYS A 235 3.04 -11.37 -17.09
N TYR A 236 4.35 -11.17 -17.05
CA TYR A 236 5.07 -10.38 -18.04
C TYR A 236 5.34 -11.13 -19.36
N SER A 237 5.03 -12.45 -19.42
CA SER A 237 5.09 -13.26 -20.62
C SER A 237 3.75 -13.39 -21.36
N LEU A 238 2.70 -12.75 -20.85
CA LEU A 238 1.40 -12.62 -21.52
C LEU A 238 1.53 -11.72 -22.77
N PRO A 239 0.53 -11.69 -23.66
CA PRO A 239 0.49 -10.71 -24.74
C PRO A 239 0.78 -9.31 -24.20
N ALA A 240 1.57 -8.52 -24.92
CA ALA A 240 2.15 -7.28 -24.40
C ALA A 240 1.11 -6.29 -23.84
N GLU A 241 -0.07 -6.23 -24.42
CA GLU A 241 -1.20 -5.42 -23.95
C GLU A 241 -1.66 -5.85 -22.55
N GLU A 242 -1.85 -7.14 -22.35
CA GLU A 242 -2.27 -7.73 -21.09
C GLU A 242 -1.14 -7.68 -20.05
N ALA A 243 0.10 -7.95 -20.44
CA ALA A 243 1.25 -7.90 -19.56
C ALA A 243 1.47 -6.52 -18.90
N ARG A 244 1.11 -5.43 -19.61
CA ARG A 244 1.19 -4.07 -19.06
C ARG A 244 0.27 -3.84 -17.88
N HIS A 245 -0.84 -4.55 -17.77
CA HIS A 245 -1.75 -4.46 -16.62
C HIS A 245 -1.05 -4.84 -15.30
N TYR A 246 -0.02 -5.69 -15.37
CA TYR A 246 0.75 -6.19 -14.23
C TYR A 246 2.04 -5.41 -13.96
N MET A 247 2.31 -4.34 -14.72
CA MET A 247 3.49 -3.52 -14.46
C MET A 247 3.30 -2.67 -13.21
N ILE A 248 4.04 -3.05 -12.18
CA ILE A 248 4.11 -2.43 -10.84
C ILE A 248 5.57 -2.29 -10.42
N ALA A 249 5.86 -1.47 -9.44
CA ALA A 249 7.19 -1.29 -8.91
C ALA A 249 7.19 -1.34 -7.36
N PRO A 250 7.94 -2.32 -6.78
CA PRO A 250 8.77 -3.35 -7.43
C PRO A 250 7.99 -4.30 -8.34
N PRO A 251 8.61 -4.92 -9.37
CA PRO A 251 7.90 -5.83 -10.25
C PRO A 251 7.50 -7.14 -9.55
N LEU A 252 6.53 -7.84 -10.11
CA LEU A 252 6.22 -9.22 -9.70
C LEU A 252 7.48 -10.09 -9.81
N ARG A 253 7.64 -11.00 -8.87
CA ARG A 253 8.86 -11.81 -8.71
C ARG A 253 8.61 -13.27 -9.02
N LYS A 254 9.68 -14.07 -9.08
CA LYS A 254 9.56 -15.54 -9.20
C LYS A 254 8.76 -16.11 -8.05
N LYS A 255 7.91 -17.10 -8.35
CA LYS A 255 6.99 -17.75 -7.40
C LYS A 255 7.65 -18.16 -6.07
N LYS A 256 8.92 -18.56 -6.08
CA LYS A 256 9.64 -18.92 -4.85
C LYS A 256 9.73 -17.81 -3.79
N ASN A 257 9.52 -16.54 -4.16
CA ASN A 257 9.49 -15.45 -3.18
C ASN A 257 8.20 -15.47 -2.38
N GLN A 258 7.09 -15.90 -2.97
CA GLN A 258 5.79 -15.99 -2.32
C GLN A 258 5.84 -16.85 -1.06
N GLU A 259 6.47 -18.04 -1.14
CA GLU A 259 6.56 -18.96 -0.01
C GLU A 259 7.33 -18.35 1.17
N VAL A 260 8.38 -17.57 0.89
CA VAL A 260 9.15 -16.87 1.93
C VAL A 260 8.31 -15.78 2.59
N LEU A 261 7.54 -15.00 1.80
CA LEU A 261 6.67 -13.94 2.34
C LEU A 261 5.51 -14.53 3.15
N TRP A 262 4.86 -15.61 2.67
CA TRP A 262 3.82 -16.31 3.42
C TRP A 262 4.36 -16.91 4.72
N GLN A 263 5.56 -17.49 4.72
CA GLN A 263 6.17 -18.01 5.93
C GLN A 263 6.49 -16.88 6.92
N ALA A 264 6.97 -15.74 6.42
CA ALA A 264 7.22 -14.56 7.25
C ALA A 264 5.93 -13.98 7.87
N LEU A 265 4.81 -14.01 7.14
CA LEU A 265 3.48 -13.67 7.69
C LEU A 265 3.07 -14.68 8.76
N LYS A 266 3.16 -15.98 8.48
CA LYS A 266 2.82 -17.03 9.45
C LYS A 266 3.59 -16.88 10.77
N GLU A 267 4.84 -16.42 10.71
CA GLU A 267 5.70 -16.16 11.85
C GLU A 267 5.51 -14.79 12.52
N GLY A 268 4.60 -13.95 11.99
CA GLY A 268 4.38 -12.58 12.51
C GLY A 268 5.53 -11.61 12.22
N ARG A 269 6.38 -11.93 11.26
CA ARG A 269 7.59 -11.15 10.94
C ARG A 269 7.35 -10.05 9.89
N ILE A 270 6.22 -10.07 9.20
CA ILE A 270 5.69 -8.97 8.39
C ILE A 270 4.54 -8.35 9.17
N GLN A 271 4.51 -7.03 9.29
CA GLN A 271 3.57 -6.35 10.18
C GLN A 271 2.28 -5.96 9.49
N THR A 272 2.32 -5.57 8.23
CA THR A 272 1.13 -5.08 7.51
C THR A 272 1.02 -5.71 6.12
N ILE A 273 -0.22 -5.86 5.66
CA ILE A 273 -0.55 -6.21 4.28
C ILE A 273 -1.40 -5.07 3.72
N ALA A 274 -0.78 -4.21 2.91
CA ALA A 274 -1.45 -3.10 2.23
C ALA A 274 -1.64 -3.41 0.74
N THR A 275 -2.33 -2.54 0.01
CA THR A 275 -2.58 -2.79 -1.42
C THR A 275 -1.48 -2.25 -2.32
N ASP A 276 -0.90 -1.12 -1.98
CA ASP A 276 -0.17 -0.27 -2.93
C ASP A 276 -1.07 0.07 -4.15
N HIS A 277 -2.36 0.33 -3.86
CA HIS A 277 -3.37 0.62 -4.88
C HIS A 277 -2.99 1.88 -5.64
N CYS A 278 -2.65 1.68 -6.91
CA CYS A 278 -2.25 2.74 -7.83
C CYS A 278 -2.81 2.37 -9.21
N SER A 279 -4.11 2.62 -9.39
CA SER A 279 -4.89 2.11 -10.53
C SER A 279 -4.72 2.97 -11.78
N PHE A 280 -4.63 2.32 -12.93
CA PHE A 280 -4.62 2.96 -14.25
C PHE A 280 -5.52 2.15 -15.17
N THR A 281 -6.30 2.80 -16.04
CA THR A 281 -7.12 2.10 -17.03
C THR A 281 -6.24 1.38 -18.08
N LYS A 282 -6.83 0.44 -18.81
CA LYS A 282 -6.17 -0.21 -19.96
C LYS A 282 -5.61 0.81 -20.95
N GLU A 283 -6.39 1.86 -21.24
CA GLU A 283 -5.96 2.94 -22.13
C GLU A 283 -4.71 3.67 -21.59
N GLN A 284 -4.71 4.03 -20.30
CA GLN A 284 -3.54 4.68 -19.66
C GLN A 284 -2.29 3.79 -19.70
N LYS A 285 -2.45 2.48 -19.51
CA LYS A 285 -1.35 1.51 -19.63
C LYS A 285 -0.74 1.45 -21.04
N MET A 286 -1.49 1.82 -22.07
CA MET A 286 -1.02 1.84 -23.46
C MET A 286 -0.07 3.01 -23.77
N ALA A 287 0.11 3.99 -22.89
CA ALA A 287 1.15 5.01 -23.05
C ALA A 287 2.57 4.40 -23.22
N GLY A 288 2.78 3.20 -22.69
CA GLY A 288 4.03 2.41 -22.86
C GLY A 288 4.03 1.44 -24.04
N ALA A 289 3.15 1.57 -25.05
CA ALA A 289 3.06 0.60 -26.16
C ALA A 289 4.38 0.46 -26.92
N GLU A 290 5.08 1.55 -27.20
CA GLU A 290 6.35 1.60 -27.91
C GLU A 290 7.58 1.56 -26.98
N ASP A 291 7.42 1.86 -25.72
CA ASP A 291 8.47 1.87 -24.71
C ASP A 291 7.84 1.60 -23.33
N PHE A 292 8.04 0.39 -22.82
CA PHE A 292 7.42 -0.01 -21.55
C PHE A 292 7.82 0.88 -20.36
N SER A 293 8.95 1.59 -20.42
CA SER A 293 9.35 2.50 -19.35
C SER A 293 8.41 3.71 -19.20
N LYS A 294 7.54 3.96 -20.18
CA LYS A 294 6.48 4.97 -20.16
C LYS A 294 5.13 4.42 -19.68
N THR A 295 5.01 3.10 -19.49
CA THR A 295 3.81 2.53 -18.88
C THR A 295 3.72 2.99 -17.42
N PRO A 296 2.64 3.64 -16.99
CA PRO A 296 2.48 4.01 -15.60
C PRO A 296 2.46 2.75 -14.72
N CYS A 297 3.41 2.66 -13.78
CA CYS A 297 3.54 1.54 -12.86
C CYS A 297 2.52 1.64 -11.75
N GLY A 298 1.71 0.60 -11.58
CA GLY A 298 0.68 0.52 -10.57
C GLY A 298 -0.44 -0.43 -10.99
N MET A 299 -1.24 -0.87 -10.04
CA MET A 299 -2.28 -1.87 -10.22
C MET A 299 -3.44 -1.62 -9.24
N PRO A 300 -4.71 -1.88 -9.61
CA PRO A 300 -5.80 -1.86 -8.65
C PRO A 300 -5.67 -3.02 -7.64
N GLY A 301 -6.30 -2.89 -6.46
CA GLY A 301 -6.27 -3.91 -5.41
C GLY A 301 -7.07 -3.55 -4.16
N ALA A 302 -7.69 -2.37 -4.12
CA ALA A 302 -8.36 -1.83 -2.95
C ALA A 302 -9.49 -2.73 -2.43
N GLU A 303 -10.42 -3.11 -3.29
CA GLU A 303 -11.57 -3.95 -2.90
C GLU A 303 -11.19 -5.39 -2.65
N GLU A 304 -10.21 -5.89 -3.41
CA GLU A 304 -9.85 -7.30 -3.45
C GLU A 304 -9.04 -7.77 -2.25
N ARG A 305 -8.25 -6.89 -1.64
CA ARG A 305 -7.26 -7.25 -0.61
C ARG A 305 -7.82 -8.14 0.50
N PRO A 306 -8.89 -7.79 1.21
CA PRO A 306 -9.37 -8.64 2.30
C PRO A 306 -9.85 -10.01 1.82
N ALA A 307 -10.56 -10.06 0.68
CA ALA A 307 -11.06 -11.29 0.11
C ALA A 307 -9.92 -12.21 -0.37
N LEU A 308 -8.87 -11.67 -0.97
CA LEU A 308 -7.69 -12.42 -1.40
C LEU A 308 -6.91 -12.97 -0.20
N ILE A 309 -6.71 -12.16 0.85
CA ILE A 309 -6.02 -12.63 2.06
C ILE A 309 -6.86 -13.67 2.81
N TRP A 310 -8.17 -13.53 2.84
CA TRP A 310 -9.05 -14.56 3.36
C TRP A 310 -8.94 -15.87 2.55
N GLN A 311 -9.13 -15.79 1.22
CA GLN A 311 -9.16 -16.98 0.36
C GLN A 311 -7.83 -17.74 0.37
N PHE A 312 -6.71 -17.04 0.15
CA PHE A 312 -5.41 -17.69 -0.02
C PHE A 312 -4.60 -17.79 1.27
N GLY A 313 -4.91 -16.96 2.25
CA GLY A 313 -4.27 -16.95 3.56
C GLY A 313 -5.02 -17.84 4.54
N VAL A 314 -6.27 -17.48 4.87
CA VAL A 314 -7.05 -18.18 5.92
C VAL A 314 -7.59 -19.52 5.41
N ASN A 315 -8.37 -19.53 4.31
CA ASN A 315 -8.87 -20.76 3.72
C ASN A 315 -7.73 -21.65 3.18
N GLY A 316 -6.60 -21.03 2.80
CA GLY A 316 -5.38 -21.73 2.40
C GLY A 316 -4.51 -22.23 3.56
N GLU A 317 -4.94 -22.10 4.82
CA GLU A 317 -4.25 -22.55 6.05
C GLU A 317 -2.81 -21.99 6.21
N ARG A 318 -2.52 -20.82 5.60
CA ARG A 318 -1.23 -20.15 5.68
C ARG A 318 -1.14 -19.21 6.88
N ILE A 319 -2.27 -18.57 7.22
CA ILE A 319 -2.45 -17.71 8.40
C ILE A 319 -3.81 -17.99 9.04
N THR A 320 -4.01 -17.52 10.27
CA THR A 320 -5.31 -17.61 10.94
C THR A 320 -6.16 -16.35 10.68
N ALA A 321 -7.46 -16.42 10.99
CA ALA A 321 -8.35 -15.26 10.93
C ALA A 321 -7.89 -14.14 11.88
N GLU A 322 -7.35 -14.48 13.06
CA GLU A 322 -6.78 -13.53 14.00
C GLU A 322 -5.53 -12.85 13.42
N GLN A 323 -4.67 -13.61 12.72
CA GLN A 323 -3.51 -13.02 12.04
C GLN A 323 -3.95 -12.08 10.92
N MET A 324 -4.99 -12.44 10.15
CA MET A 324 -5.56 -11.52 9.17
C MET A 324 -6.03 -10.22 9.83
N CYS A 325 -6.77 -10.30 10.94
CA CYS A 325 -7.19 -9.13 11.73
C CYS A 325 -5.99 -8.28 12.16
N ILE A 326 -4.94 -8.92 12.67
CA ILE A 326 -3.71 -8.24 13.09
C ILE A 326 -3.07 -7.47 11.92
N TYR A 327 -2.93 -8.10 10.74
CA TYR A 327 -2.24 -7.50 9.59
C TYR A 327 -3.05 -6.43 8.87
N LEU A 328 -4.38 -6.57 8.85
CA LEU A 328 -5.25 -5.65 8.12
C LEU A 328 -5.86 -4.56 9.01
N SER A 329 -5.83 -4.68 10.34
CA SER A 329 -6.48 -3.72 11.24
C SER A 329 -5.57 -3.25 12.38
N GLU A 330 -5.15 -4.16 13.26
CA GLU A 330 -4.50 -3.79 14.51
C GLU A 330 -3.09 -3.22 14.30
N ASN A 331 -2.26 -3.90 13.52
CA ASN A 331 -0.88 -3.49 13.28
C ASN A 331 -0.77 -2.17 12.52
N PRO A 332 -1.48 -1.94 11.39
CA PRO A 332 -1.45 -0.63 10.74
C PRO A 332 -1.95 0.48 11.66
N ALA A 333 -3.00 0.23 12.48
CA ALA A 333 -3.46 1.20 13.45
C ALA A 333 -2.39 1.55 14.49
N LYS A 334 -1.68 0.57 15.05
CA LYS A 334 -0.61 0.79 16.02
C LYS A 334 0.60 1.46 15.40
N LEU A 335 1.03 1.00 14.22
CA LEU A 335 2.21 1.52 13.53
C LEU A 335 2.08 3.00 13.20
N TYR A 336 0.89 3.40 12.79
CA TYR A 336 0.60 4.78 12.35
C TYR A 336 -0.17 5.59 13.39
N LYS A 337 -0.16 5.17 14.67
CA LYS A 337 -0.78 5.88 15.81
C LYS A 337 -2.27 6.20 15.63
N LEU A 338 -3.01 5.34 14.98
CA LEU A 338 -4.48 5.40 14.87
C LEU A 338 -5.17 4.57 15.96
N TYR A 339 -4.42 3.66 16.62
CA TYR A 339 -4.91 2.83 17.71
C TYR A 339 -5.03 3.66 19.00
N PRO A 340 -6.06 3.46 19.85
CA PRO A 340 -7.12 2.45 19.74
C PRO A 340 -8.39 2.90 19.01
N TRP A 341 -8.42 4.10 18.45
CA TRP A 341 -9.63 4.62 17.78
C TRP A 341 -10.00 3.79 16.56
N LYS A 342 -9.02 3.38 15.79
CA LYS A 342 -9.13 2.44 14.68
C LYS A 342 -8.44 1.13 15.02
N GLY A 343 -8.78 0.05 14.30
CA GLY A 343 -8.11 -1.25 14.41
C GLY A 343 -8.46 -2.09 15.64
N ALA A 344 -9.50 -1.73 16.40
CA ALA A 344 -9.94 -2.48 17.58
C ALA A 344 -11.46 -2.44 17.76
N LEU A 345 -12.02 -3.50 18.38
CA LEU A 345 -13.41 -3.56 18.85
C LEU A 345 -13.44 -3.53 20.39
N ILE A 346 -13.09 -2.38 20.97
CA ILE A 346 -13.08 -2.17 22.42
C ILE A 346 -13.83 -0.88 22.78
N PRO A 347 -14.33 -0.74 24.02
CA PRO A 347 -14.99 0.50 24.45
C PRO A 347 -14.08 1.72 24.25
N GLY A 348 -14.60 2.74 23.57
CA GLY A 348 -13.87 3.98 23.24
C GLY A 348 -13.29 4.02 21.84
N SER A 349 -13.21 2.87 21.12
CA SER A 349 -12.90 2.84 19.68
C SER A 349 -14.07 3.35 18.86
N ASP A 350 -13.80 3.77 17.64
CA ASP A 350 -14.84 3.99 16.65
C ASP A 350 -15.55 2.65 16.35
N ALA A 351 -16.87 2.70 16.15
CA ALA A 351 -17.63 1.50 15.80
C ALA A 351 -17.48 1.17 14.30
N ASP A 352 -16.23 0.93 13.90
CA ASP A 352 -15.87 0.45 12.57
C ASP A 352 -15.86 -1.07 12.61
N ILE A 353 -16.86 -1.70 12.02
CA ILE A 353 -17.10 -3.14 12.17
C ILE A 353 -17.33 -3.76 10.81
N VAL A 354 -16.62 -4.86 10.55
CA VAL A 354 -16.86 -5.72 9.40
C VAL A 354 -17.51 -7.00 9.87
N VAL A 355 -18.73 -7.24 9.41
CA VAL A 355 -19.39 -8.53 9.52
C VAL A 355 -18.94 -9.38 8.35
N TRP A 356 -18.08 -10.35 8.60
CA TRP A 356 -17.50 -11.23 7.60
C TRP A 356 -18.27 -12.53 7.50
N ASN A 357 -18.80 -12.82 6.31
CA ASN A 357 -19.43 -14.10 6.04
C ASN A 357 -18.41 -15.06 5.41
N PRO A 358 -17.94 -16.10 6.12
CA PRO A 358 -16.93 -17.01 5.61
C PRO A 358 -17.42 -17.92 4.49
N ASP A 359 -18.74 -18.11 4.35
CA ASP A 359 -19.35 -19.11 3.47
C ASP A 359 -19.87 -18.52 2.15
N THR A 360 -19.78 -17.21 1.96
CA THR A 360 -20.25 -16.55 0.71
C THR A 360 -19.32 -16.87 -0.44
N GLU A 361 -19.81 -17.63 -1.43
CA GLU A 361 -19.10 -17.91 -2.66
C GLU A 361 -19.43 -16.86 -3.74
N TRP A 362 -18.40 -16.35 -4.41
CA TRP A 362 -18.51 -15.40 -5.52
C TRP A 362 -17.29 -15.46 -6.42
N THR A 363 -17.38 -14.84 -7.60
CA THR A 363 -16.27 -14.73 -8.54
C THR A 363 -15.86 -13.26 -8.65
N MET A 364 -14.57 -13.01 -8.48
CA MET A 364 -14.00 -11.66 -8.59
C MET A 364 -13.90 -11.26 -10.05
N THR A 365 -14.49 -10.11 -10.39
CA THR A 365 -14.47 -9.53 -11.74
C THR A 365 -14.40 -8.01 -11.66
N ALA A 366 -13.83 -7.36 -12.66
CA ALA A 366 -13.83 -5.89 -12.73
C ALA A 366 -15.25 -5.31 -12.70
N GLU A 367 -16.23 -6.01 -13.32
CA GLU A 367 -17.61 -5.56 -13.42
C GLU A 367 -18.32 -5.47 -12.05
N ASN A 368 -17.93 -6.33 -11.09
CA ASN A 368 -18.57 -6.38 -9.78
C ASN A 368 -17.82 -5.59 -8.69
N GLN A 369 -16.88 -4.74 -9.08
CA GLN A 369 -16.12 -3.87 -8.19
C GLN A 369 -16.56 -2.40 -8.29
N GLN A 370 -16.23 -1.63 -7.24
CA GLN A 370 -16.54 -0.20 -7.15
C GLN A 370 -15.42 0.71 -7.72
N SER A 371 -14.25 0.13 -8.04
CA SER A 371 -13.11 0.84 -8.62
C SER A 371 -13.46 1.43 -10.00
N ALA A 372 -12.87 2.59 -10.33
CA ALA A 372 -12.93 3.17 -11.66
C ALA A 372 -11.99 2.48 -12.67
N CYS A 373 -11.19 1.51 -12.23
CA CYS A 373 -10.32 0.74 -13.09
C CYS A 373 -11.13 -0.26 -13.91
N ASP A 374 -10.83 -0.37 -15.20
CA ASP A 374 -11.57 -1.19 -16.15
C ASP A 374 -11.04 -2.63 -16.31
N TYR A 375 -10.20 -3.08 -15.36
CA TYR A 375 -9.74 -4.47 -15.26
C TYR A 375 -9.49 -4.85 -13.79
N CYS A 376 -9.54 -6.15 -13.52
CA CYS A 376 -9.18 -6.75 -12.24
C CYS A 376 -7.96 -7.67 -12.45
N PRO A 377 -6.85 -7.47 -11.72
CA PRO A 377 -5.66 -8.33 -11.85
C PRO A 377 -5.92 -9.80 -11.52
N MET A 378 -6.94 -10.06 -10.70
CA MET A 378 -7.36 -11.39 -10.25
C MET A 378 -8.70 -11.83 -10.85
N GLU A 379 -9.01 -11.31 -12.09
CA GLU A 379 -10.23 -11.63 -12.84
C GLU A 379 -10.51 -13.14 -12.88
N GLY A 380 -11.76 -13.51 -12.62
CA GLY A 380 -12.22 -14.91 -12.64
C GLY A 380 -11.84 -15.73 -11.41
N THR A 381 -11.17 -15.15 -10.40
CA THR A 381 -10.82 -15.87 -9.18
C THR A 381 -12.08 -16.19 -8.36
N LYS A 382 -12.25 -17.46 -8.01
CA LYS A 382 -13.33 -17.90 -7.12
C LYS A 382 -12.92 -17.64 -5.68
N ILE A 383 -13.78 -16.96 -4.96
CA ILE A 383 -13.59 -16.55 -3.56
C ILE A 383 -14.70 -17.22 -2.72
N CYS A 384 -14.32 -17.73 -1.55
CA CYS A 384 -15.22 -18.11 -0.48
C CYS A 384 -14.89 -17.24 0.74
N GLY A 385 -15.81 -16.37 1.09
CA GLY A 385 -15.68 -15.36 2.14
C GLY A 385 -15.83 -13.92 1.62
N ARG A 386 -16.60 -13.10 2.35
CA ARG A 386 -16.87 -11.71 1.96
C ARG A 386 -17.22 -10.84 3.17
N ALA A 387 -16.88 -9.53 3.09
CA ALA A 387 -17.48 -8.51 3.92
C ALA A 387 -18.98 -8.40 3.56
N GLU A 388 -19.85 -8.92 4.43
CA GLU A 388 -21.30 -8.90 4.22
C GLU A 388 -21.88 -7.55 4.60
N GLN A 389 -21.50 -7.03 5.77
CA GLN A 389 -21.89 -5.69 6.23
C GLN A 389 -20.66 -4.94 6.74
N VAL A 390 -20.58 -3.67 6.38
CA VAL A 390 -19.51 -2.77 6.82
C VAL A 390 -20.13 -1.58 7.52
N TYR A 391 -19.73 -1.38 8.76
CA TYR A 391 -20.13 -0.25 9.57
C TYR A 391 -18.97 0.71 9.73
N LEU A 392 -19.24 1.99 9.48
CA LEU A 392 -18.31 3.09 9.70
C LEU A 392 -18.88 3.99 10.81
N ARG A 393 -18.18 4.07 11.94
CA ARG A 393 -18.65 4.81 13.13
C ARG A 393 -20.10 4.49 13.51
N GLY A 394 -20.45 3.19 13.46
CA GLY A 394 -21.76 2.65 13.81
C GLY A 394 -22.86 2.80 12.78
N ARG A 395 -22.57 3.34 11.58
CA ARG A 395 -23.51 3.41 10.46
C ARG A 395 -23.22 2.31 9.45
N LEU A 396 -24.23 1.61 8.97
CA LEU A 396 -24.12 0.65 7.90
C LEU A 396 -23.86 1.40 6.59
N VAL A 397 -22.63 1.30 6.06
CA VAL A 397 -22.19 2.07 4.87
C VAL A 397 -22.03 1.20 3.62
N ALA A 398 -21.87 -0.12 3.79
CA ALA A 398 -21.82 -1.05 2.67
C ALA A 398 -22.44 -2.40 3.06
N GLU A 399 -23.08 -3.08 2.10
CA GLU A 399 -23.65 -4.40 2.26
C GLU A 399 -23.46 -5.22 0.99
N ASN A 400 -22.86 -6.42 1.13
CA ASN A 400 -22.59 -7.34 0.02
C ASN A 400 -21.88 -6.68 -1.18
N GLY A 401 -20.90 -5.80 -0.90
CA GLY A 401 -20.14 -5.04 -1.90
C GLY A 401 -20.88 -3.86 -2.52
N LYS A 402 -22.10 -3.55 -2.07
CA LYS A 402 -22.86 -2.37 -2.51
C LYS A 402 -22.69 -1.25 -1.51
N ILE A 403 -22.39 -0.07 -1.97
CA ILE A 403 -22.27 1.13 -1.13
C ILE A 403 -23.68 1.67 -0.84
N LEU A 404 -23.97 1.90 0.41
CA LEU A 404 -25.24 2.41 0.92
C LEU A 404 -25.15 3.89 1.33
N GLU A 405 -23.98 4.32 1.80
CA GLU A 405 -23.71 5.71 2.19
C GLU A 405 -22.36 6.13 1.59
N GLU A 406 -22.37 7.18 0.79
CA GLU A 406 -21.18 7.73 0.13
C GLU A 406 -20.69 8.99 0.85
N LYS A 407 -19.38 9.32 0.66
CA LYS A 407 -18.77 10.57 1.13
C LYS A 407 -18.95 10.82 2.63
N SER A 408 -19.02 9.73 3.41
CA SER A 408 -19.18 9.76 4.86
C SER A 408 -17.85 9.74 5.62
N GLY A 409 -16.73 9.58 4.90
CA GLY A 409 -15.38 9.54 5.47
C GLY A 409 -14.92 10.89 6.02
N VAL A 410 -14.12 10.84 7.06
CA VAL A 410 -13.49 11.99 7.69
C VAL A 410 -11.98 11.80 7.82
N TYR A 411 -11.25 12.92 7.87
CA TYR A 411 -9.83 12.89 8.13
C TYR A 411 -9.52 12.45 9.56
N VAL A 412 -8.60 11.51 9.71
CA VAL A 412 -8.14 10.97 10.99
C VAL A 412 -6.69 11.37 11.21
N ARG A 413 -6.44 12.14 12.25
CA ARG A 413 -5.09 12.57 12.62
C ARG A 413 -4.34 11.47 13.36
N HIS A 414 -3.05 11.37 13.13
CA HIS A 414 -2.20 10.41 13.81
C HIS A 414 -1.98 10.83 15.28
N GLY A 415 -2.29 9.94 16.22
CA GLY A 415 -2.05 10.18 17.66
C GLY A 415 -2.99 11.17 18.35
N VAL A 416 -3.99 11.70 17.65
CA VAL A 416 -4.98 12.66 18.17
C VAL A 416 -6.38 12.22 17.78
N LYS A 417 -7.32 12.28 18.75
CA LYS A 417 -8.75 12.04 18.48
C LYS A 417 -9.47 13.36 18.21
#